data_e29cb85a82fa2a6141facb10d9b54c21
#
_entry.id   e29cb85a82fa2a6141facb10d9b54c21
#
_cell.length_a   1.000
_cell.length_b   1.000
_cell.length_c   1.000
_cell.angle_alpha   90.00
_cell.angle_beta   90.00
_cell.angle_gamma   90.00
#
_symmetry.space_group_name_H-M   'P 1'
#
loop_
_entity.id
_entity.type
_entity.pdbx_description
1 polymer ?
#
loop_
_entity_poly.entity_id
_entity_poly.type
_entity_poly.pdbx_seq_one_letter_code
_entity_poly.pdbx_strand_id
1 'polypeptide(L)'
;MIKLVFPEPLSPTIEIVSFFFVVKFISFKTLILSLPVWYLRFIFFNLRRVLMNRSFIIKIIIICLLTINAYAIEKIVLFGDSLMAGYGLTDDNSLPVILEENLEAKGYNIEIIDGSVSGSTSSGGLNRADWTFSEPDIDLIILCLGANDMLRGIQPKETKSNLEKIIKIAQDKNIEIILAGMIAPTSHGFSYKKKFDKIFPDLAKKIKIELIPFLLEGVAMKPEFNLSDGIHPNEEGTIIMSRTLEETIIKTYNKKN
;
A
#
# COMPACT_ATOMS: atom_id res chain seq x y z
N MET A 1 7.04 13.47 -46.95
CA MET A 1 7.30 14.91 -46.67
C MET A 1 6.06 15.46 -45.96
N ILE A 2 6.09 15.51 -44.63
CA ILE A 2 4.96 15.99 -43.82
C ILE A 2 5.13 17.50 -43.69
N LYS A 3 4.19 18.25 -44.25
CA LYS A 3 4.13 19.70 -44.15
C LYS A 3 3.58 20.08 -42.76
N LEU A 4 4.47 20.49 -41.85
CA LEU A 4 4.07 21.04 -40.55
C LEU A 4 3.44 22.43 -40.82
N VAL A 5 2.12 22.53 -40.65
CA VAL A 5 1.38 23.79 -40.63
C VAL A 5 1.42 24.29 -39.19
N PHE A 6 2.14 25.39 -38.96
CA PHE A 6 2.15 26.05 -37.66
C PHE A 6 0.96 26.99 -37.53
N PRO A 7 0.19 26.93 -36.45
CA PRO A 7 -0.83 27.93 -36.15
C PRO A 7 -0.20 29.29 -35.82
N GLU A 8 -0.96 30.36 -35.95
CA GLU A 8 -0.54 31.73 -35.63
C GLU A 8 -0.05 31.85 -34.16
N PRO A 9 0.88 32.76 -33.86
CA PRO A 9 1.56 32.80 -32.57
C PRO A 9 0.60 33.15 -31.43
N LEU A 10 0.41 32.19 -30.54
CA LEU A 10 -0.24 32.38 -29.23
C LEU A 10 0.66 33.25 -28.33
N SER A 11 0.08 33.83 -27.27
CA SER A 11 0.85 34.67 -26.36
C SER A 11 2.10 33.94 -25.82
N PRO A 12 3.23 34.62 -25.60
CA PRO A 12 4.52 33.99 -25.25
C PRO A 12 4.46 33.04 -24.05
N THR A 13 3.52 33.25 -23.15
CA THR A 13 3.33 32.43 -21.94
C THR A 13 2.70 31.08 -22.24
N ILE A 14 1.77 31.02 -23.20
CA ILE A 14 1.07 29.79 -23.60
C ILE A 14 2.00 28.89 -24.43
N GLU A 15 2.85 29.47 -25.27
CA GLU A 15 3.85 28.72 -26.05
C GLU A 15 4.90 28.04 -25.17
N ILE A 16 5.34 28.69 -24.10
CA ILE A 16 6.33 28.12 -23.17
C ILE A 16 5.72 26.93 -22.40
N VAL A 17 4.48 27.04 -21.94
CA VAL A 17 3.80 25.96 -21.21
C VAL A 17 3.54 24.75 -22.13
N SER A 18 3.10 24.99 -23.38
CA SER A 18 2.88 23.90 -24.35
C SER A 18 4.19 23.21 -24.75
N PHE A 19 5.30 23.96 -24.85
CA PHE A 19 6.62 23.41 -25.12
C PHE A 19 7.10 22.45 -24.02
N PHE A 20 6.91 22.78 -22.74
CA PHE A 20 7.26 21.89 -21.62
C PHE A 20 6.38 20.63 -21.59
N PHE A 21 5.12 20.69 -22.03
CA PHE A 21 4.25 19.52 -22.10
C PHE A 21 4.66 18.55 -23.22
N VAL A 22 5.12 19.04 -24.36
CA VAL A 22 5.55 18.23 -25.51
C VAL A 22 6.93 17.60 -25.27
N VAL A 23 7.82 18.26 -24.53
CA VAL A 23 9.17 17.75 -24.20
C VAL A 23 9.13 16.49 -23.33
N LYS A 24 8.03 16.21 -22.63
CA LYS A 24 7.88 14.99 -21.83
C LYS A 24 7.80 13.71 -22.70
N PHE A 25 7.51 13.81 -24.01
CA PHE A 25 7.29 12.66 -24.89
C PHE A 25 8.32 12.48 -26.01
N ILE A 26 9.24 13.42 -26.24
CA ILE A 26 10.24 13.34 -27.30
C ILE A 26 11.63 13.55 -26.71
N SER A 27 12.59 12.69 -27.06
CA SER A 27 13.99 12.87 -26.62
C SER A 27 14.46 14.29 -26.90
N PHE A 28 14.85 15.02 -25.87
CA PHE A 28 15.25 16.44 -25.90
C PHE A 28 16.30 16.73 -26.99
N LYS A 29 17.15 15.77 -27.28
CA LYS A 29 18.21 15.84 -28.31
C LYS A 29 17.64 15.91 -29.74
N THR A 30 16.57 15.18 -30.03
CA THR A 30 15.98 15.10 -31.38
C THR A 30 15.13 16.33 -31.70
N LEU A 31 14.49 16.92 -30.70
CA LEU A 31 13.67 18.12 -30.89
C LEU A 31 14.49 19.38 -31.18
N ILE A 32 15.61 19.57 -30.47
CA ILE A 32 16.48 20.75 -30.65
C ILE A 32 17.15 20.77 -32.04
N LEU A 33 17.50 19.60 -32.58
CA LEU A 33 18.16 19.49 -33.88
C LEU A 33 17.23 19.77 -35.09
N SER A 34 15.92 19.79 -34.87
CA SER A 34 14.92 20.03 -35.93
C SER A 34 14.38 21.47 -36.00
N LEU A 35 14.75 22.32 -35.04
CA LEU A 35 14.24 23.71 -34.98
C LEU A 35 15.17 24.67 -35.72
N PRO A 36 14.60 25.65 -36.50
CA PRO A 36 15.38 26.70 -37.15
C PRO A 36 16.15 27.55 -36.12
N VAL A 37 17.38 27.94 -36.43
CA VAL A 37 18.26 28.73 -35.54
C VAL A 37 17.63 30.03 -35.03
N TRP A 38 16.80 30.70 -35.85
CA TRP A 38 16.08 31.89 -35.45
C TRP A 38 15.03 31.62 -34.34
N TYR A 39 14.37 30.44 -34.40
CA TYR A 39 13.39 30.01 -33.41
C TYR A 39 14.05 29.67 -32.07
N LEU A 40 15.22 29.02 -32.11
CA LEU A 40 16.04 28.79 -30.91
C LEU A 40 16.50 30.10 -30.25
N ARG A 41 16.90 31.10 -31.06
CA ARG A 41 17.25 32.45 -30.54
C ARG A 41 16.04 33.16 -29.92
N PHE A 42 14.86 33.03 -30.50
CA PHE A 42 13.62 33.59 -29.97
C PHE A 42 13.25 32.93 -28.62
N ILE A 43 13.33 31.60 -28.53
CA ILE A 43 13.11 30.86 -27.27
C ILE A 43 14.14 31.30 -26.21
N PHE A 44 15.42 31.36 -26.57
CA PHE A 44 16.48 31.75 -25.63
C PHE A 44 16.30 33.19 -25.13
N PHE A 45 15.92 34.11 -25.98
CA PHE A 45 15.69 35.50 -25.62
C PHE A 45 14.51 35.67 -24.67
N ASN A 46 13.40 34.99 -24.94
CA ASN A 46 12.22 35.02 -24.09
C ASN A 46 12.45 34.25 -22.77
N LEU A 47 13.14 33.12 -22.81
CA LEU A 47 13.51 32.36 -21.60
C LEU A 47 14.38 33.21 -20.66
N ARG A 48 15.35 33.97 -21.19
CA ARG A 48 16.18 34.87 -20.40
C ARG A 48 15.35 35.94 -19.71
N ARG A 49 14.36 36.50 -20.39
CA ARG A 49 13.45 37.54 -19.84
C ARG A 49 12.55 36.99 -18.73
N VAL A 50 12.07 35.74 -18.89
CA VAL A 50 11.25 35.03 -17.89
C VAL A 50 12.08 34.63 -16.68
N LEU A 51 13.29 34.10 -16.88
CA LEU A 51 14.21 33.71 -15.82
C LEU A 51 14.76 34.87 -14.99
N MET A 52 14.77 36.09 -15.54
CA MET A 52 15.15 37.32 -14.79
C MET A 52 14.07 37.79 -13.81
N ASN A 53 12.85 37.28 -13.91
CA ASN A 53 11.77 37.61 -12.97
C ASN A 53 11.82 36.69 -11.74
N ARG A 54 12.41 37.16 -10.63
CA ARG A 54 12.51 36.40 -9.37
C ARG A 54 11.19 35.83 -8.88
N SER A 55 10.09 36.57 -9.05
CA SER A 55 8.74 36.14 -8.65
C SER A 55 8.24 34.93 -9.47
N PHE A 56 8.62 34.84 -10.75
CA PHE A 56 8.25 33.72 -11.62
C PHE A 56 9.04 32.44 -11.26
N ILE A 57 10.33 32.58 -10.97
CA ILE A 57 11.18 31.48 -10.51
C ILE A 57 10.65 30.90 -9.19
N ILE A 58 10.29 31.76 -8.25
CA ILE A 58 9.72 31.35 -6.95
C ILE A 58 8.41 30.60 -7.16
N LYS A 59 7.53 31.04 -8.05
CA LYS A 59 6.29 30.35 -8.38
C LYS A 59 6.52 28.97 -8.99
N ILE A 60 7.50 28.84 -9.90
CA ILE A 60 7.86 27.52 -10.47
C ILE A 60 8.40 26.60 -9.38
N ILE A 61 9.29 27.09 -8.50
CA ILE A 61 9.82 26.29 -7.40
C ILE A 61 8.71 25.84 -6.47
N ILE A 62 7.77 26.72 -6.13
CA ILE A 62 6.60 26.37 -5.30
C ILE A 62 5.73 25.32 -5.99
N ILE A 63 5.45 25.46 -7.28
CA ILE A 63 4.68 24.47 -8.05
C ILE A 63 5.43 23.14 -8.09
N CYS A 64 6.74 23.12 -8.34
CA CYS A 64 7.55 21.89 -8.31
C CYS A 64 7.57 21.24 -6.94
N LEU A 65 7.68 22.01 -5.85
CA LEU A 65 7.62 21.48 -4.49
C LEU A 65 6.26 20.90 -4.13
N LEU A 66 5.18 21.52 -4.61
CA LEU A 66 3.82 21.01 -4.41
C LEU A 66 3.53 19.73 -5.22
N THR A 67 4.20 19.53 -6.36
CA THR A 67 4.02 18.34 -7.21
C THR A 67 4.90 17.16 -6.80
N ILE A 68 5.96 17.38 -6.02
CA ILE A 68 6.85 16.29 -5.56
C ILE A 68 6.13 15.36 -4.58
N ASN A 69 5.19 15.85 -3.78
CA ASN A 69 4.41 15.02 -2.87
C ASN A 69 3.36 14.11 -3.55
N ALA A 70 3.10 14.27 -4.85
CA ALA A 70 2.07 13.52 -5.56
C ALA A 70 2.53 12.13 -6.09
N TYR A 71 3.78 11.73 -5.85
CA TYR A 71 4.33 10.48 -6.39
C TYR A 71 5.04 9.60 -5.36
N ALA A 72 4.90 9.87 -4.07
CA ALA A 72 5.39 8.95 -3.06
C ALA A 72 4.58 7.64 -3.17
N ILE A 73 5.29 6.52 -3.35
CA ILE A 73 4.69 5.19 -3.23
C ILE A 73 4.56 4.91 -1.75
N GLU A 74 3.35 4.57 -1.29
CA GLU A 74 3.16 4.10 0.08
C GLU A 74 3.41 2.59 0.11
N LYS A 75 4.35 2.15 0.96
CA LYS A 75 4.70 0.73 1.11
C LYS A 75 3.92 0.09 2.25
N ILE A 76 3.15 -0.92 1.91
CA ILE A 76 2.36 -1.69 2.87
C ILE A 76 2.88 -3.11 2.95
N VAL A 77 3.29 -3.55 4.13
CA VAL A 77 3.70 -4.94 4.38
C VAL A 77 2.54 -5.76 4.91
N LEU A 78 2.19 -6.82 4.20
CA LEU A 78 1.31 -7.86 4.74
C LEU A 78 2.14 -8.79 5.63
N PHE A 79 2.00 -8.68 6.94
CA PHE A 79 2.76 -9.47 7.90
C PHE A 79 1.86 -10.48 8.59
N GLY A 80 1.86 -11.70 8.06
CA GLY A 80 0.91 -12.72 8.47
C GLY A 80 1.39 -14.17 8.32
N ASP A 81 0.41 -15.02 8.13
CA ASP A 81 0.59 -16.45 7.88
C ASP A 81 0.07 -16.83 6.48
N SER A 82 -0.39 -18.07 6.31
CA SER A 82 -0.91 -18.60 5.04
C SER A 82 -2.10 -17.81 4.48
N LEU A 83 -2.90 -17.19 5.33
CA LEU A 83 -4.06 -16.39 4.90
C LEU A 83 -3.63 -15.15 4.14
N MET A 84 -2.55 -14.52 4.58
CA MET A 84 -2.02 -13.31 3.94
C MET A 84 -1.15 -13.65 2.71
N ALA A 85 -0.46 -14.79 2.74
CA ALA A 85 0.40 -15.25 1.63
C ALA A 85 -0.38 -15.82 0.43
N GLY A 86 -1.71 -16.03 0.53
CA GLY A 86 -2.48 -16.65 -0.55
C GLY A 86 -2.18 -18.14 -0.74
N TYR A 87 -2.02 -18.90 0.35
CA TYR A 87 -1.70 -20.32 0.30
C TYR A 87 -2.65 -21.13 -0.58
N GLY A 88 -2.07 -21.93 -1.47
CA GLY A 88 -2.82 -22.84 -2.35
C GLY A 88 -3.40 -22.18 -3.62
N LEU A 89 -3.14 -20.90 -3.82
CA LEU A 89 -3.51 -20.14 -5.00
C LEU A 89 -2.30 -19.96 -5.94
N THR A 90 -2.57 -19.58 -7.17
CA THR A 90 -1.52 -19.08 -8.08
C THR A 90 -1.09 -17.68 -7.66
N ASP A 91 0.12 -17.26 -8.05
CA ASP A 91 0.66 -15.96 -7.69
C ASP A 91 -0.31 -14.83 -8.07
N ASP A 92 -0.87 -14.85 -9.27
CA ASP A 92 -1.82 -13.83 -9.78
C ASP A 92 -3.13 -13.76 -8.97
N ASN A 93 -3.52 -14.84 -8.29
CA ASN A 93 -4.71 -14.91 -7.45
C ASN A 93 -4.40 -14.79 -5.95
N SER A 94 -3.14 -14.49 -5.61
CA SER A 94 -2.72 -14.29 -4.23
C SER A 94 -3.27 -12.99 -3.65
N LEU A 95 -3.47 -12.95 -2.34
CA LEU A 95 -4.02 -11.78 -1.67
C LEU A 95 -3.16 -10.51 -1.87
N PRO A 96 -1.81 -10.56 -1.81
CA PRO A 96 -0.99 -9.40 -2.07
C PRO A 96 -1.22 -8.79 -3.45
N VAL A 97 -1.25 -9.62 -4.50
CA VAL A 97 -1.42 -9.18 -5.89
C VAL A 97 -2.81 -8.59 -6.11
N ILE A 98 -3.87 -9.31 -5.72
CA ILE A 98 -5.26 -8.82 -5.86
C ILE A 98 -5.45 -7.48 -5.11
N LEU A 99 -4.87 -7.34 -3.93
CA LEU A 99 -5.00 -6.14 -3.12
C LEU A 99 -4.30 -4.95 -3.77
N GLU A 100 -3.08 -5.14 -4.30
CA GLU A 100 -2.33 -4.11 -5.01
C GLU A 100 -3.08 -3.64 -6.26
N GLU A 101 -3.51 -4.57 -7.11
CA GLU A 101 -4.28 -4.27 -8.33
C GLU A 101 -5.58 -3.50 -8.03
N ASN A 102 -6.31 -3.89 -6.98
CA ASN A 102 -7.54 -3.22 -6.58
C ASN A 102 -7.30 -1.79 -6.09
N LEU A 103 -6.22 -1.55 -5.33
CA LEU A 103 -5.85 -0.23 -4.85
C LEU A 103 -5.35 0.65 -5.99
N GLU A 104 -4.54 0.11 -6.91
CA GLU A 104 -4.06 0.80 -8.10
C GLU A 104 -5.23 1.20 -9.03
N ALA A 105 -6.18 0.30 -9.26
CA ALA A 105 -7.38 0.58 -10.06
C ALA A 105 -8.24 1.73 -9.49
N LYS A 106 -8.14 1.99 -8.18
CA LYS A 106 -8.78 3.12 -7.49
C LYS A 106 -7.92 4.38 -7.45
N GLY A 107 -6.72 4.35 -8.04
CA GLY A 107 -5.82 5.49 -8.16
C GLY A 107 -4.89 5.69 -6.96
N TYR A 108 -4.78 4.71 -6.06
CA TYR A 108 -3.79 4.72 -4.99
C TYR A 108 -2.46 4.19 -5.51
N ASN A 109 -1.38 4.91 -5.28
CA ASN A 109 -0.02 4.50 -5.64
C ASN A 109 0.61 3.77 -4.44
N ILE A 110 0.28 2.49 -4.28
CA ILE A 110 0.64 1.65 -3.14
C ILE A 110 1.39 0.43 -3.65
N GLU A 111 2.50 0.09 -3.00
CA GLU A 111 3.26 -1.14 -3.18
C GLU A 111 2.91 -2.11 -2.04
N ILE A 112 2.44 -3.30 -2.38
CA ILE A 112 2.13 -4.36 -1.40
C ILE A 112 3.31 -5.34 -1.33
N ILE A 113 3.93 -5.41 -0.17
CA ILE A 113 5.04 -6.34 0.10
C ILE A 113 4.51 -7.53 0.88
N ASP A 114 4.68 -8.75 0.34
CA ASP A 114 4.38 -9.98 1.07
C ASP A 114 5.49 -10.29 2.08
N GLY A 115 5.24 -9.98 3.34
CA GLY A 115 6.06 -10.35 4.49
C GLY A 115 5.51 -11.55 5.24
N SER A 116 4.62 -12.36 4.64
CA SER A 116 3.92 -13.45 5.32
C SER A 116 4.67 -14.77 5.21
N VAL A 117 4.44 -15.67 6.15
CA VAL A 117 5.03 -17.02 6.16
C VAL A 117 3.97 -18.04 6.53
N SER A 118 3.62 -18.91 5.59
CA SER A 118 2.61 -19.96 5.80
C SER A 118 2.94 -20.82 7.03
N GLY A 119 1.93 -21.07 7.86
CA GLY A 119 2.10 -21.81 9.10
C GLY A 119 2.69 -21.03 10.27
N SER A 120 3.00 -19.74 10.09
CA SER A 120 3.59 -18.89 11.14
C SER A 120 2.63 -18.71 12.32
N THR A 121 3.13 -18.94 13.53
CA THR A 121 2.46 -18.56 14.78
C THR A 121 2.82 -17.13 15.16
N SER A 122 2.18 -16.58 16.18
CA SER A 122 2.56 -15.29 16.76
C SER A 122 4.02 -15.27 17.24
N SER A 123 4.53 -16.39 17.77
CA SER A 123 5.94 -16.53 18.14
C SER A 123 6.86 -16.53 16.91
N GLY A 124 6.48 -17.26 15.84
CA GLY A 124 7.21 -17.25 14.57
C GLY A 124 7.29 -15.86 13.96
N GLY A 125 6.18 -15.13 13.99
CA GLY A 125 6.13 -13.73 13.56
C GLY A 125 7.03 -12.83 14.42
N LEU A 126 6.99 -12.97 15.75
CA LEU A 126 7.83 -12.18 16.64
C LEU A 126 9.32 -12.35 16.35
N ASN A 127 9.76 -13.57 16.07
CA ASN A 127 11.16 -13.86 15.77
C ASN A 127 11.69 -13.20 14.49
N ARG A 128 10.83 -12.86 13.54
CA ARG A 128 11.20 -12.23 12.27
C ARG A 128 10.78 -10.76 12.14
N ALA A 129 9.99 -10.25 13.10
CA ALA A 129 9.41 -8.91 13.01
C ALA A 129 10.47 -7.81 12.86
N ASP A 130 11.52 -7.84 13.69
CA ASP A 130 12.54 -6.78 13.65
C ASP A 130 13.28 -6.76 12.31
N TRP A 131 13.61 -7.92 11.76
CA TRP A 131 14.24 -8.04 10.43
C TRP A 131 13.31 -7.58 9.32
N THR A 132 12.07 -8.07 9.28
CA THR A 132 11.10 -7.70 8.23
C THR A 132 10.80 -6.19 8.27
N PHE A 133 10.66 -5.62 9.45
CA PHE A 133 10.35 -4.19 9.62
C PHE A 133 11.58 -3.28 9.50
N SER A 134 12.74 -3.84 9.16
CA SER A 134 13.96 -3.07 8.83
C SER A 134 14.08 -2.78 7.33
N GLU A 135 13.15 -3.28 6.51
CA GLU A 135 13.00 -2.85 5.13
C GLU A 135 12.75 -1.33 5.12
N PRO A 136 13.45 -0.57 4.26
CA PRO A 136 13.31 0.89 4.25
C PRO A 136 11.94 1.32 3.71
N ASP A 137 11.47 2.45 4.22
CA ASP A 137 10.31 3.18 3.72
C ASP A 137 8.98 2.42 3.84
N ILE A 138 8.83 1.55 4.86
CA ILE A 138 7.53 0.95 5.20
C ILE A 138 6.66 2.00 5.88
N ASP A 139 5.49 2.27 5.32
CA ASP A 139 4.50 3.21 5.86
C ASP A 139 3.48 2.53 6.76
N LEU A 140 3.09 1.30 6.41
CA LEU A 140 2.02 0.56 7.07
C LEU A 140 2.31 -0.93 7.14
N ILE A 141 1.98 -1.55 8.26
CA ILE A 141 1.97 -3.01 8.42
C ILE A 141 0.54 -3.47 8.66
N ILE A 142 0.10 -4.46 7.91
CA ILE A 142 -1.12 -5.21 8.22
C ILE A 142 -0.71 -6.49 8.93
N LEU A 143 -0.92 -6.51 10.25
CA LEU A 143 -0.54 -7.62 11.11
C LEU A 143 -1.70 -8.61 11.24
N CYS A 144 -1.52 -9.81 10.69
CA CYS A 144 -2.49 -10.91 10.76
C CYS A 144 -1.82 -12.20 11.22
N LEU A 145 -1.78 -12.44 12.50
CA LEU A 145 -1.23 -13.65 13.14
C LEU A 145 -2.13 -14.10 14.28
N GLY A 146 -2.04 -15.39 14.62
CA GLY A 146 -2.78 -16.01 15.71
C GLY A 146 -3.69 -17.14 15.25
N ALA A 147 -4.01 -17.26 13.95
CA ALA A 147 -4.76 -18.40 13.44
C ALA A 147 -4.02 -19.72 13.72
N ASN A 148 -2.74 -19.80 13.45
CA ASN A 148 -1.92 -20.98 13.75
C ASN A 148 -1.74 -21.23 15.25
N ASP A 149 -1.71 -20.19 16.07
CA ASP A 149 -1.72 -20.32 17.54
C ASP A 149 -3.01 -21.01 17.99
N MET A 150 -4.13 -20.54 17.51
CA MET A 150 -5.45 -21.10 17.78
C MET A 150 -5.54 -22.57 17.33
N LEU A 151 -5.17 -22.88 16.09
CA LEU A 151 -5.21 -24.24 15.55
C LEU A 151 -4.35 -25.22 16.38
N ARG A 152 -3.24 -24.74 16.95
CA ARG A 152 -2.33 -25.54 17.79
C ARG A 152 -2.66 -25.50 19.29
N GLY A 153 -3.73 -24.82 19.68
CA GLY A 153 -4.15 -24.70 21.09
C GLY A 153 -3.19 -23.92 21.96
N ILE A 154 -2.36 -23.03 21.37
CA ILE A 154 -1.46 -22.13 22.14
C ILE A 154 -2.31 -21.24 23.03
N GLN A 155 -1.82 -20.98 24.24
CA GLN A 155 -2.56 -20.20 25.22
C GLN A 155 -2.83 -18.76 24.71
N PRO A 156 -4.06 -18.24 24.75
CA PRO A 156 -4.41 -16.90 24.28
C PRO A 156 -3.56 -15.77 24.90
N LYS A 157 -3.10 -15.95 26.13
CA LYS A 157 -2.18 -15.02 26.81
C LYS A 157 -0.84 -14.91 26.09
N GLU A 158 -0.33 -16.01 25.58
CA GLU A 158 0.94 -16.08 24.87
C GLU A 158 0.80 -15.38 23.50
N THR A 159 -0.23 -15.73 22.73
CA THR A 159 -0.56 -15.05 21.47
C THR A 159 -0.67 -13.54 21.66
N LYS A 160 -1.43 -13.09 22.68
CA LYS A 160 -1.56 -11.67 23.02
C LYS A 160 -0.23 -11.00 23.30
N SER A 161 0.61 -11.64 24.10
CA SER A 161 1.95 -11.11 24.46
C SER A 161 2.85 -10.96 23.24
N ASN A 162 2.84 -11.94 22.32
CA ASN A 162 3.65 -11.89 21.12
C ASN A 162 3.17 -10.80 20.16
N LEU A 163 1.87 -10.70 19.91
CA LEU A 163 1.29 -9.62 19.09
C LEU A 163 1.61 -8.24 19.66
N GLU A 164 1.52 -8.06 20.98
CA GLU A 164 1.85 -6.79 21.62
C GLU A 164 3.32 -6.40 21.40
N LYS A 165 4.25 -7.37 21.46
CA LYS A 165 5.68 -7.14 21.18
C LYS A 165 5.93 -6.81 19.70
N ILE A 166 5.26 -7.51 18.76
CA ILE A 166 5.35 -7.22 17.33
C ILE A 166 4.89 -5.79 17.05
N ILE A 167 3.74 -5.41 17.61
CA ILE A 167 3.20 -4.04 17.46
C ILE A 167 4.21 -3.02 18.01
N LYS A 168 4.80 -3.30 19.16
CA LYS A 168 5.81 -2.41 19.75
C LYS A 168 7.04 -2.25 18.84
N ILE A 169 7.55 -3.32 18.22
CA ILE A 169 8.67 -3.24 17.28
C ILE A 169 8.34 -2.29 16.11
N ALA A 170 7.14 -2.39 15.53
CA ALA A 170 6.73 -1.50 14.47
C ALA A 170 6.60 -0.04 14.94
N GLN A 171 6.01 0.18 16.13
CA GLN A 171 5.90 1.53 16.71
C GLN A 171 7.26 2.16 17.01
N ASP A 172 8.23 1.37 17.51
CA ASP A 172 9.59 1.85 17.78
C ASP A 172 10.32 2.29 16.48
N LYS A 173 9.86 1.79 15.32
CA LYS A 173 10.32 2.20 13.97
C LYS A 173 9.43 3.28 13.32
N ASN A 174 8.42 3.80 14.03
CA ASN A 174 7.42 4.76 13.54
C ASN A 174 6.57 4.24 12.38
N ILE A 175 6.36 2.93 12.27
CA ILE A 175 5.52 2.32 11.25
C ILE A 175 4.09 2.18 11.79
N GLU A 176 3.11 2.58 10.99
CA GLU A 176 1.69 2.43 11.33
C GLU A 176 1.24 0.97 11.24
N ILE A 177 0.20 0.61 12.00
CA ILE A 177 -0.30 -0.77 12.05
C ILE A 177 -1.81 -0.81 11.94
N ILE A 178 -2.29 -1.72 11.08
CA ILE A 178 -3.64 -2.26 11.11
C ILE A 178 -3.56 -3.68 11.68
N LEU A 179 -4.31 -3.96 12.73
CA LEU A 179 -4.40 -5.29 13.31
C LEU A 179 -5.60 -6.03 12.71
N ALA A 180 -5.34 -7.14 12.01
CA ALA A 180 -6.38 -8.02 11.49
C ALA A 180 -6.68 -9.15 12.47
N GLY A 181 -7.90 -9.17 12.96
CA GLY A 181 -8.36 -10.09 14.01
C GLY A 181 -8.79 -11.45 13.48
N MET A 182 -8.78 -12.43 14.40
CA MET A 182 -9.26 -13.80 14.21
C MET A 182 -10.26 -14.16 15.29
N ILE A 183 -11.18 -15.08 14.95
CA ILE A 183 -12.19 -15.63 15.85
C ILE A 183 -11.96 -17.13 16.03
N ALA A 184 -11.87 -17.59 17.27
CA ALA A 184 -11.68 -19.00 17.55
C ALA A 184 -12.98 -19.81 17.39
N PRO A 185 -12.90 -21.06 16.88
CA PRO A 185 -14.02 -21.97 16.90
C PRO A 185 -14.28 -22.46 18.35
N THR A 186 -15.43 -23.06 18.57
CA THR A 186 -15.79 -23.63 19.90
C THR A 186 -15.10 -24.95 20.24
N SER A 187 -14.40 -25.55 19.27
CA SER A 187 -13.73 -26.86 19.42
C SER A 187 -12.70 -26.90 20.56
N HIS A 188 -12.07 -25.76 20.86
CA HIS A 188 -11.14 -25.63 22.02
C HIS A 188 -11.86 -25.27 23.34
N GLY A 189 -13.19 -25.27 23.34
CA GLY A 189 -14.04 -24.92 24.47
C GLY A 189 -14.31 -23.41 24.61
N PHE A 190 -15.43 -23.10 25.23
CA PHE A 190 -15.91 -21.71 25.37
C PHE A 190 -14.94 -20.81 26.14
N SER A 191 -14.22 -21.36 27.13
CA SER A 191 -13.25 -20.58 27.91
C SER A 191 -12.07 -20.11 27.06
N TYR A 192 -11.55 -20.98 26.17
CA TYR A 192 -10.50 -20.65 25.24
C TYR A 192 -10.98 -19.59 24.24
N LYS A 193 -12.10 -19.88 23.56
CA LYS A 193 -12.72 -18.94 22.61
C LYS A 193 -12.91 -17.55 23.21
N LYS A 194 -13.53 -17.45 24.38
CA LYS A 194 -13.78 -16.16 25.05
C LYS A 194 -12.49 -15.37 25.32
N LYS A 195 -11.39 -16.06 25.64
CA LYS A 195 -10.09 -15.41 25.89
C LYS A 195 -9.42 -15.03 24.60
N PHE A 196 -9.49 -15.88 23.57
CA PHE A 196 -8.85 -15.64 22.28
C PHE A 196 -9.52 -14.49 21.53
N ASP A 197 -10.86 -14.50 21.41
CA ASP A 197 -11.62 -13.47 20.69
C ASP A 197 -11.44 -12.06 21.27
N LYS A 198 -11.02 -11.95 22.52
CA LYS A 198 -10.72 -10.66 23.18
C LYS A 198 -9.33 -10.11 22.87
N ILE A 199 -8.40 -10.93 22.34
CA ILE A 199 -7.03 -10.50 22.11
C ILE A 199 -6.96 -9.25 21.25
N PHE A 200 -7.58 -9.31 20.08
CA PHE A 200 -7.48 -8.28 19.04
C PHE A 200 -8.16 -6.97 19.45
N PRO A 201 -9.44 -6.96 19.87
CA PRO A 201 -10.09 -5.73 20.30
C PRO A 201 -9.45 -5.10 21.55
N ASP A 202 -8.98 -5.92 22.50
CA ASP A 202 -8.28 -5.41 23.69
C ASP A 202 -6.96 -4.73 23.30
N LEU A 203 -6.17 -5.34 22.41
CA LEU A 203 -4.90 -4.76 21.95
C LEU A 203 -5.14 -3.48 21.16
N ALA A 204 -6.04 -3.52 20.18
CA ALA A 204 -6.34 -2.36 19.35
C ALA A 204 -6.83 -1.16 20.19
N LYS A 205 -7.71 -1.41 21.16
CA LYS A 205 -8.18 -0.39 22.10
C LYS A 205 -7.08 0.14 23.01
N LYS A 206 -6.24 -0.75 23.57
CA LYS A 206 -5.15 -0.38 24.48
C LYS A 206 -4.11 0.49 23.79
N ILE A 207 -3.76 0.12 22.55
CA ILE A 207 -2.66 0.73 21.79
C ILE A 207 -3.16 1.86 20.87
N LYS A 208 -4.48 1.93 20.64
CA LYS A 208 -5.17 2.90 19.76
C LYS A 208 -4.76 2.77 18.29
N ILE A 209 -4.72 1.54 17.79
CA ILE A 209 -4.48 1.21 16.39
C ILE A 209 -5.79 0.79 15.70
N GLU A 210 -5.82 0.87 14.36
CA GLU A 210 -6.98 0.42 13.57
C GLU A 210 -7.12 -1.10 13.66
N LEU A 211 -8.37 -1.59 13.71
CA LEU A 211 -8.71 -3.00 13.85
C LEU A 211 -9.64 -3.43 12.71
N ILE A 212 -9.29 -4.52 12.05
CA ILE A 212 -10.22 -5.36 11.31
C ILE A 212 -10.70 -6.44 12.29
N PRO A 213 -11.96 -6.44 12.73
CA PRO A 213 -12.41 -7.34 13.80
C PRO A 213 -12.26 -8.82 13.47
N PHE A 214 -12.52 -9.19 12.21
CA PHE A 214 -12.38 -10.55 11.71
C PHE A 214 -12.04 -10.55 10.23
N LEU A 215 -10.81 -10.94 9.87
CA LEU A 215 -10.34 -10.91 8.47
C LEU A 215 -11.15 -11.84 7.56
N LEU A 216 -11.61 -12.99 8.08
CA LEU A 216 -12.38 -13.97 7.33
C LEU A 216 -13.90 -13.73 7.39
N GLU A 217 -14.35 -12.51 7.70
CA GLU A 217 -15.77 -12.18 7.68
C GLU A 217 -16.34 -12.42 6.28
N GLY A 218 -17.45 -13.14 6.22
CA GLY A 218 -18.08 -13.53 4.95
C GLY A 218 -17.44 -14.73 4.22
N VAL A 219 -16.28 -15.24 4.68
CA VAL A 219 -15.52 -16.34 4.08
C VAL A 219 -15.53 -17.59 4.98
N ALA A 220 -15.23 -17.41 6.26
CA ALA A 220 -15.11 -18.52 7.19
C ALA A 220 -16.35 -19.41 7.22
N MET A 221 -16.14 -20.72 7.29
CA MET A 221 -17.21 -21.75 7.36
C MET A 221 -18.12 -21.84 6.13
N LYS A 222 -17.75 -21.24 5.01
CA LYS A 222 -18.47 -21.33 3.74
C LYS A 222 -17.64 -22.12 2.74
N PRO A 223 -18.03 -23.37 2.43
CA PRO A 223 -17.27 -24.24 1.52
C PRO A 223 -17.02 -23.62 0.15
N GLU A 224 -17.97 -22.83 -0.35
CA GLU A 224 -17.87 -22.12 -1.64
C GLU A 224 -16.76 -21.08 -1.71
N PHE A 225 -16.28 -20.58 -0.57
CA PHE A 225 -15.23 -19.57 -0.49
C PHE A 225 -13.90 -20.10 0.08
N ASN A 226 -13.81 -21.42 0.31
CA ASN A 226 -12.62 -22.04 0.88
C ASN A 226 -12.11 -23.17 -0.02
N LEU A 227 -10.83 -23.45 0.07
CA LEU A 227 -10.22 -24.63 -0.50
C LEU A 227 -10.78 -25.90 0.15
N SER A 228 -10.47 -27.05 -0.40
CA SER A 228 -10.97 -28.35 0.09
C SER A 228 -10.58 -28.68 1.53
N ASP A 229 -9.59 -27.98 2.09
CA ASP A 229 -9.20 -28.12 3.50
C ASP A 229 -10.14 -27.39 4.48
N GLY A 230 -11.03 -26.52 3.95
CA GLY A 230 -12.02 -25.77 4.73
C GLY A 230 -11.43 -24.68 5.63
N ILE A 231 -10.15 -24.36 5.48
CA ILE A 231 -9.39 -23.41 6.32
C ILE A 231 -8.90 -22.22 5.50
N HIS A 232 -8.38 -22.48 4.30
CA HIS A 232 -7.80 -21.45 3.45
C HIS A 232 -8.82 -20.98 2.42
N PRO A 233 -8.93 -19.66 2.21
CA PRO A 233 -9.77 -19.10 1.15
C PRO A 233 -9.35 -19.58 -0.23
N ASN A 234 -10.33 -19.82 -1.10
CA ASN A 234 -10.12 -19.96 -2.53
C ASN A 234 -10.06 -18.59 -3.20
N GLU A 235 -10.02 -18.52 -4.53
CA GLU A 235 -9.94 -17.25 -5.28
C GLU A 235 -11.09 -16.30 -4.93
N GLU A 236 -12.33 -16.78 -4.86
CA GLU A 236 -13.49 -15.97 -4.50
C GLU A 236 -13.43 -15.47 -3.03
N GLY A 237 -13.01 -16.34 -2.13
CA GLY A 237 -12.79 -15.99 -0.72
C GLY A 237 -11.69 -14.94 -0.55
N THR A 238 -10.62 -15.03 -1.34
CA THR A 238 -9.52 -14.06 -1.34
C THR A 238 -9.98 -12.69 -1.84
N ILE A 239 -10.85 -12.63 -2.83
CA ILE A 239 -11.46 -11.37 -3.29
C ILE A 239 -12.28 -10.71 -2.16
N ILE A 240 -13.03 -11.51 -1.36
CA ILE A 240 -13.79 -10.98 -0.22
C ILE A 240 -12.83 -10.41 0.84
N MET A 241 -11.77 -11.15 1.17
CA MET A 241 -10.74 -10.68 2.12
C MET A 241 -10.04 -9.42 1.64
N SER A 242 -9.67 -9.37 0.37
CA SER A 242 -9.05 -8.19 -0.24
C SER A 242 -9.90 -6.93 -0.07
N ARG A 243 -11.21 -7.02 -0.28
CA ARG A 243 -12.14 -5.89 -0.08
C ARG A 243 -12.16 -5.41 1.38
N THR A 244 -12.13 -6.33 2.34
CA THR A 244 -12.09 -5.99 3.77
C THR A 244 -10.81 -5.22 4.14
N LEU A 245 -9.66 -5.65 3.59
CA LEU A 245 -8.38 -4.96 3.76
C LEU A 245 -8.40 -3.60 3.08
N GLU A 246 -8.80 -3.55 1.83
CA GLU A 246 -8.87 -2.36 0.99
C GLU A 246 -9.69 -1.24 1.66
N GLU A 247 -10.90 -1.53 2.14
CA GLU A 247 -11.76 -0.56 2.83
C GLU A 247 -11.05 0.06 4.06
N THR A 248 -10.34 -0.78 4.82
CA THR A 248 -9.62 -0.33 6.02
C THR A 248 -8.37 0.46 5.68
N ILE A 249 -7.62 0.06 4.66
CA ILE A 249 -6.45 0.79 4.14
C ILE A 249 -6.87 2.18 3.66
N ILE A 250 -7.87 2.26 2.79
CA ILE A 250 -8.38 3.52 2.24
C ILE A 250 -8.87 4.45 3.36
N LYS A 251 -9.60 3.91 4.33
CA LYS A 251 -10.03 4.69 5.50
C LYS A 251 -8.85 5.24 6.31
N THR A 252 -7.80 4.45 6.49
CA THR A 252 -6.59 4.84 7.22
C THR A 252 -5.82 5.89 6.44
N TYR A 253 -5.64 5.68 5.14
CA TYR A 253 -5.01 6.62 4.22
C TYR A 253 -5.71 8.00 4.22
N ASN A 254 -7.04 8.01 4.09
CA ASN A 254 -7.84 9.24 4.06
C ASN A 254 -7.88 10.00 5.39
N LYS A 255 -7.47 9.38 6.50
CA LYS A 255 -7.32 10.08 7.79
C LYS A 255 -6.00 10.86 7.89
N LYS A 256 -5.00 10.49 7.09
CA LYS A 256 -3.66 11.13 7.08
C LYS A 256 -3.61 12.35 6.16
N ASN A 257 -4.40 12.31 5.10
CA ASN A 257 -4.47 13.36 4.07
C ASN A 257 -5.71 14.22 4.24
#